data_7ebfa75fb468b52d091c9a3d314a702c
#
_entry.id   7ebfa75fb468b52d091c9a3d314a702c
#
_cell.length_a   1.000
_cell.length_b   1.000
_cell.length_c   1.000
_cell.angle_alpha   90.00
_cell.angle_beta   90.00
_cell.angle_gamma   90.00
#
_symmetry.space_group_name_H-M   'P 1'
#
loop_
_entity.id
_entity.type
_entity.pdbx_description
1 polymer ?
#
loop_
_entity_poly.entity_id
_entity_poly.type
_entity_poly.pdbx_seq_one_letter_code
_entity_poly.pdbx_strand_id
1 'polypeptide(L)'
;MTLTRTRRATLSVAGLLLAGSLALTACGNTDATPAADAATPAAVTSIDGQMVSLPASGKPTAVFFFSVGCGECVEGVRSLGEAATAAEKSGAGASFLAVDMDPGESKETIEGFMEYVDAEHVPAAIDEGAALSQRFDVAALSTLIVIDGDGKVTFRATEPDAKTITAELVKAGA
;
A
#
# COMPACT_ATOMS: atom_id res chain seq x y z
N MET A 1 58.44 -18.74 -44.87
CA MET A 1 59.39 -17.59 -45.02
C MET A 1 59.30 -16.80 -43.72
N THR A 2 60.24 -17.06 -42.89
CA THR A 2 61.31 -16.21 -42.32
C THR A 2 60.75 -15.21 -41.31
N LEU A 3 60.83 -15.56 -39.98
CA LEU A 3 61.83 -15.12 -39.00
C LEU A 3 61.99 -13.58 -38.91
N THR A 4 61.72 -12.98 -37.75
CA THR A 4 62.81 -12.45 -36.95
C THR A 4 62.29 -11.96 -35.60
N ARG A 5 62.74 -12.47 -34.60
CA ARG A 5 63.05 -12.34 -33.20
C ARG A 5 63.89 -11.09 -32.95
N THR A 6 63.52 -10.25 -32.01
CA THR A 6 64.47 -9.42 -31.27
C THR A 6 64.03 -9.25 -29.81
N ARG A 7 64.92 -9.66 -28.93
CA ARG A 7 64.94 -9.46 -27.45
C ARG A 7 65.59 -8.11 -27.15
N ARG A 8 65.30 -7.57 -26.01
CA ARG A 8 66.15 -6.81 -25.06
C ARG A 8 65.24 -5.85 -24.30
N ALA A 9 65.35 -5.53 -23.07
CA ALA A 9 66.13 -5.89 -21.90
C ALA A 9 65.67 -4.94 -20.79
N THR A 10 65.47 -5.47 -19.63
CA THR A 10 65.60 -4.90 -18.26
C THR A 10 65.80 -3.41 -18.10
N LEU A 11 65.01 -2.80 -17.18
CA LEU A 11 65.61 -1.94 -16.13
C LEU A 11 64.58 -1.82 -14.96
N SER A 12 65.00 -2.30 -13.83
CA SER A 12 64.39 -2.14 -12.53
C SER A 12 64.60 -0.71 -12.03
N VAL A 13 63.54 -0.06 -11.55
CA VAL A 13 63.69 1.06 -10.61
C VAL A 13 62.72 0.86 -9.48
N ALA A 14 63.32 0.60 -8.34
CA ALA A 14 62.63 0.61 -7.04
C ALA A 14 62.31 2.06 -6.67
N GLY A 15 61.04 2.36 -6.48
CA GLY A 15 60.53 3.63 -5.96
C GLY A 15 59.55 3.40 -4.83
N LEU A 16 60.08 3.49 -3.61
CA LEU A 16 59.34 3.46 -2.37
C LEU A 16 58.61 4.78 -2.20
N LEU A 17 57.29 4.81 -2.29
CA LEU A 17 56.48 5.96 -1.96
C LEU A 17 55.34 5.54 -1.02
N LEU A 18 55.36 6.10 0.19
CA LEU A 18 54.32 6.04 1.20
C LEU A 18 52.96 6.45 0.60
N ALA A 19 52.02 5.55 0.57
CA ALA A 19 50.62 5.86 0.31
C ALA A 19 49.90 6.19 1.63
N GLY A 20 49.65 7.45 1.85
CA GLY A 20 48.74 7.89 2.89
C GLY A 20 47.32 7.39 2.59
N SER A 21 46.78 6.54 3.43
CA SER A 21 45.41 6.09 3.41
C SER A 21 44.50 7.22 3.86
N LEU A 22 43.91 7.97 2.92
CA LEU A 22 42.72 8.78 3.20
C LEU A 22 41.53 7.82 3.32
N ALA A 23 41.16 7.47 4.54
CA ALA A 23 39.87 6.89 4.84
C ALA A 23 38.83 7.99 4.62
N LEU A 24 38.17 8.01 3.46
CA LEU A 24 36.90 8.71 3.30
C LEU A 24 35.86 7.90 4.11
N THR A 25 35.62 8.30 5.34
CA THR A 25 34.40 7.95 6.06
C THR A 25 33.25 8.68 5.37
N ALA A 26 32.67 8.08 4.36
CA ALA A 26 31.36 8.45 3.86
C ALA A 26 30.33 8.08 4.95
N CYS A 27 30.05 9.01 5.87
CA CYS A 27 28.82 9.01 6.64
C CYS A 27 27.68 9.34 5.66
N GLY A 28 27.27 8.36 4.89
CA GLY A 28 25.98 8.35 4.24
C GLY A 28 24.99 7.83 5.26
N ASN A 29 24.35 8.71 6.04
CA ASN A 29 23.06 8.41 6.62
C ASN A 29 22.09 8.32 5.45
N THR A 30 22.00 7.17 4.84
CA THR A 30 20.75 6.74 4.21
C THR A 30 19.87 6.34 5.38
N ASP A 31 19.09 7.29 5.90
CA ASP A 31 17.83 6.97 6.53
C ASP A 31 16.96 6.37 5.42
N ALA A 32 17.21 5.10 5.13
CA ALA A 32 16.21 4.26 4.52
C ALA A 32 15.12 4.19 5.59
N THR A 33 14.07 5.00 5.43
CA THR A 33 12.80 4.76 6.12
C THR A 33 12.52 3.28 5.93
N PRO A 34 12.47 2.45 7.00
CA PRO A 34 12.14 1.05 6.83
C PRO A 34 10.80 1.03 6.10
N ALA A 35 10.72 0.33 4.98
CA ALA A 35 9.45 -0.03 4.40
C ALA A 35 8.63 -0.60 5.56
N ALA A 36 7.50 0.05 5.87
CA ALA A 36 6.69 -0.33 7.02
C ALA A 36 6.39 -1.82 6.87
N ASP A 37 6.85 -2.59 7.87
CA ASP A 37 6.75 -4.05 7.85
C ASP A 37 5.26 -4.39 7.68
N ALA A 38 4.89 -5.03 6.57
CA ALA A 38 3.50 -5.34 6.26
C ALA A 38 2.86 -6.24 7.35
N ALA A 39 3.69 -6.85 8.19
CA ALA A 39 3.28 -7.67 9.32
C ALA A 39 2.81 -6.88 10.56
N THR A 40 3.10 -5.57 10.65
CA THR A 40 2.60 -4.76 11.77
C THR A 40 1.18 -4.29 11.46
N PRO A 41 0.16 -4.54 12.30
CA PRO A 41 -1.19 -4.05 12.06
C PRO A 41 -1.19 -2.52 11.88
N ALA A 42 -1.84 -2.02 10.82
CA ALA A 42 -2.16 -0.62 10.71
C ALA A 42 -3.45 -0.33 11.49
N ALA A 43 -3.61 0.89 11.94
CA ALA A 43 -4.87 1.33 12.52
C ALA A 43 -5.16 2.75 12.01
N VAL A 44 -6.42 3.02 11.74
CA VAL A 44 -6.92 4.34 11.34
C VAL A 44 -8.17 4.67 12.15
N THR A 45 -8.38 5.95 12.43
CA THR A 45 -9.61 6.42 13.03
C THR A 45 -10.62 6.72 11.93
N SER A 46 -11.80 6.09 11.99
CA SER A 46 -12.90 6.40 11.07
C SER A 46 -13.44 7.81 11.31
N ILE A 47 -14.19 8.35 10.35
CA ILE A 47 -14.86 9.66 10.49
C ILE A 47 -15.85 9.69 11.66
N ASP A 48 -16.31 8.53 12.15
CA ASP A 48 -17.14 8.37 13.34
C ASP A 48 -16.35 8.24 14.64
N GLY A 49 -15.02 8.37 14.57
CA GLY A 49 -14.13 8.30 15.74
C GLY A 49 -13.82 6.89 16.22
N GLN A 50 -14.16 5.85 15.46
CA GLN A 50 -13.87 4.47 15.83
C GLN A 50 -12.50 4.05 15.29
N MET A 51 -11.76 3.26 16.07
CA MET A 51 -10.49 2.69 15.64
C MET A 51 -10.72 1.48 14.74
N VAL A 52 -10.24 1.53 13.51
CA VAL A 52 -10.28 0.41 12.55
C VAL A 52 -8.87 -0.15 12.40
N SER A 53 -8.68 -1.42 12.74
CA SER A 53 -7.41 -2.13 12.55
C SER A 53 -7.34 -2.80 11.17
N LEU A 54 -6.17 -2.83 10.57
CA LEU A 54 -5.92 -3.44 9.27
C LEU A 54 -4.75 -4.45 9.37
N PRO A 55 -5.01 -5.78 9.28
CA PRO A 55 -6.34 -6.40 9.17
C PRO A 55 -7.17 -6.30 10.45
N ALA A 56 -8.48 -6.38 10.31
CA ALA A 56 -9.40 -6.34 11.44
C ALA A 56 -9.39 -7.69 12.17
N SER A 57 -8.73 -7.76 13.34
CA SER A 57 -8.76 -8.94 14.24
C SER A 57 -8.48 -10.28 13.54
N GLY A 58 -7.48 -10.31 12.64
CA GLY A 58 -7.12 -11.53 11.90
C GLY A 58 -8.11 -11.94 10.81
N LYS A 59 -9.05 -11.07 10.44
CA LYS A 59 -10.00 -11.30 9.34
C LYS A 59 -9.50 -10.58 8.08
N PRO A 60 -9.75 -11.14 6.89
CA PRO A 60 -9.46 -10.42 5.66
C PRO A 60 -10.26 -9.13 5.57
N THR A 61 -9.62 -8.10 5.03
CA THR A 61 -10.19 -6.75 4.96
C THR A 61 -10.10 -6.22 3.54
N ALA A 62 -11.23 -5.78 2.97
CA ALA A 62 -11.27 -5.02 1.73
C ALA A 62 -11.14 -3.53 2.05
N VAL A 63 -10.17 -2.85 1.42
CA VAL A 63 -9.94 -1.42 1.58
C VAL A 63 -10.02 -0.75 0.21
N PHE A 64 -10.91 0.23 0.06
CA PHE A 64 -11.07 0.99 -1.17
C PHE A 64 -10.61 2.43 -0.97
N PHE A 65 -9.71 2.89 -1.83
CA PHE A 65 -9.13 4.23 -1.79
C PHE A 65 -9.83 5.13 -2.81
N PHE A 66 -10.42 6.24 -2.33
CA PHE A 66 -11.25 7.14 -3.10
C PHE A 66 -11.02 8.62 -2.78
N SER A 67 -11.72 9.51 -3.44
CA SER A 67 -12.01 10.89 -3.08
C SER A 67 -13.41 11.23 -3.59
N VAL A 68 -14.14 12.07 -2.90
CA VAL A 68 -15.52 12.45 -3.27
C VAL A 68 -15.60 13.08 -4.67
N GLY A 69 -14.55 13.85 -5.06
CA GLY A 69 -14.46 14.45 -6.40
C GLY A 69 -14.14 13.47 -7.54
N CYS A 70 -13.88 12.20 -7.23
CA CYS A 70 -13.51 11.19 -8.21
C CYS A 70 -14.76 10.48 -8.77
N GLY A 71 -15.19 10.84 -9.97
CA GLY A 71 -16.38 10.24 -10.60
C GLY A 71 -16.31 8.72 -10.79
N GLU A 72 -15.11 8.18 -11.06
CA GLU A 72 -14.88 6.75 -11.20
C GLU A 72 -14.97 6.00 -9.85
N CYS A 73 -14.77 6.71 -8.73
CA CYS A 73 -14.85 6.11 -7.40
C CYS A 73 -16.29 5.77 -6.99
N VAL A 74 -17.31 6.38 -7.61
CA VAL A 74 -18.73 6.16 -7.29
C VAL A 74 -19.10 4.68 -7.38
N GLU A 75 -18.80 4.04 -8.51
CA GLU A 75 -19.13 2.63 -8.72
C GLU A 75 -18.24 1.71 -7.85
N GLY A 76 -17.00 2.08 -7.61
CA GLY A 76 -16.09 1.29 -6.77
C GLY A 76 -16.52 1.26 -5.30
N VAL A 77 -16.92 2.40 -4.72
CA VAL A 77 -17.43 2.46 -3.34
C VAL A 77 -18.79 1.79 -3.22
N ARG A 78 -19.68 1.93 -4.24
CA ARG A 78 -20.94 1.18 -4.30
C ARG A 78 -20.70 -0.33 -4.28
N SER A 79 -19.77 -0.81 -5.10
CA SER A 79 -19.37 -2.22 -5.14
C SER A 79 -18.82 -2.71 -3.79
N LEU A 80 -18.07 -1.86 -3.07
CA LEU A 80 -17.61 -2.16 -1.72
C LEU A 80 -18.78 -2.32 -0.74
N GLY A 81 -19.77 -1.41 -0.78
CA GLY A 81 -21.00 -1.48 0.05
C GLY A 81 -21.83 -2.73 -0.25
N GLU A 82 -22.01 -3.07 -1.53
CA GLU A 82 -22.71 -4.30 -1.93
C GLU A 82 -21.99 -5.56 -1.43
N ALA A 83 -20.65 -5.60 -1.53
CA ALA A 83 -19.85 -6.71 -1.02
C ALA A 83 -19.93 -6.82 0.51
N ALA A 84 -19.94 -5.69 1.23
CA ALA A 84 -20.11 -5.65 2.68
C ALA A 84 -21.48 -6.21 3.09
N THR A 85 -22.55 -5.77 2.41
CA THR A 85 -23.91 -6.29 2.61
C THR A 85 -23.99 -7.79 2.33
N ALA A 86 -23.32 -8.27 1.29
CA ALA A 86 -23.30 -9.71 0.96
C ALA A 86 -22.57 -10.53 2.03
N ALA A 87 -21.45 -10.02 2.53
CA ALA A 87 -20.67 -10.64 3.60
C ALA A 87 -21.47 -10.74 4.90
N GLU A 88 -22.18 -9.68 5.28
CA GLU A 88 -23.05 -9.67 6.44
C GLU A 88 -24.17 -10.73 6.33
N LYS A 89 -24.87 -10.76 5.20
CA LYS A 89 -25.94 -11.72 4.94
C LYS A 89 -25.48 -13.19 4.94
N SER A 90 -24.26 -13.45 4.49
CA SER A 90 -23.69 -14.80 4.46
C SER A 90 -23.02 -15.22 5.79
N GLY A 91 -22.77 -14.27 6.70
CA GLY A 91 -21.96 -14.47 7.89
C GLY A 91 -20.48 -14.63 7.61
N ALA A 92 -19.99 -14.16 6.45
CA ALA A 92 -18.59 -14.20 6.10
C ALA A 92 -17.75 -13.34 7.07
N GLY A 93 -16.61 -13.87 7.48
CA GLY A 93 -15.72 -13.24 8.45
C GLY A 93 -14.82 -12.17 7.83
N ALA A 94 -15.37 -11.23 7.06
CA ALA A 94 -14.63 -10.16 6.38
C ALA A 94 -14.86 -8.79 7.03
N SER A 95 -13.95 -7.84 6.77
CA SER A 95 -14.07 -6.44 7.15
C SER A 95 -13.92 -5.53 5.94
N PHE A 96 -14.44 -4.31 6.04
CA PHE A 96 -14.48 -3.35 4.94
C PHE A 96 -14.09 -1.96 5.45
N LEU A 97 -13.41 -1.17 4.61
CA LEU A 97 -13.05 0.20 4.90
C LEU A 97 -12.98 1.01 3.60
N ALA A 98 -13.60 2.17 3.58
CA ALA A 98 -13.40 3.19 2.56
C ALA A 98 -12.37 4.22 3.08
N VAL A 99 -11.35 4.54 2.27
CA VAL A 99 -10.27 5.46 2.65
C VAL A 99 -10.27 6.63 1.68
N ASP A 100 -10.61 7.80 2.20
CA ASP A 100 -10.53 9.04 1.44
C ASP A 100 -9.09 9.54 1.39
N MET A 101 -8.57 9.72 0.18
CA MET A 101 -7.20 10.18 -0.08
C MET A 101 -7.08 11.72 -0.14
N ASP A 102 -8.18 12.47 -0.05
CA ASP A 102 -8.16 13.94 0.00
C ASP A 102 -8.28 14.43 1.46
N PRO A 103 -7.18 14.88 2.08
CA PRO A 103 -7.22 15.36 3.46
C PRO A 103 -7.97 16.68 3.65
N GLY A 104 -8.42 17.31 2.55
CA GLY A 104 -9.22 18.54 2.58
C GLY A 104 -10.73 18.29 2.63
N GLU A 105 -11.18 17.06 2.45
CA GLU A 105 -12.60 16.72 2.51
C GLU A 105 -13.09 16.68 3.98
N SER A 106 -14.30 17.18 4.21
CA SER A 106 -14.87 17.17 5.55
C SER A 106 -15.62 15.86 5.82
N LYS A 107 -15.79 15.53 7.10
CA LYS A 107 -16.60 14.39 7.52
C LYS A 107 -17.99 14.41 6.86
N GLU A 108 -18.66 15.57 6.87
CA GLU A 108 -20.01 15.72 6.32
C GLU A 108 -20.02 15.49 4.79
N THR A 109 -18.96 15.89 4.10
CA THR A 109 -18.81 15.65 2.67
C THR A 109 -18.67 14.16 2.36
N ILE A 110 -17.85 13.47 3.16
CA ILE A 110 -17.65 12.02 3.01
C ILE A 110 -18.94 11.26 3.39
N GLU A 111 -19.61 11.61 4.48
CA GLU A 111 -20.89 11.00 4.86
C GLU A 111 -21.93 11.14 3.76
N GLY A 112 -22.08 12.35 3.19
CA GLY A 112 -23.01 12.57 2.09
C GLY A 112 -22.65 11.78 0.82
N PHE A 113 -21.38 11.56 0.54
CA PHE A 113 -20.94 10.69 -0.54
C PHE A 113 -21.25 9.21 -0.26
N MET A 114 -20.95 8.72 0.94
CA MET A 114 -21.25 7.34 1.34
C MET A 114 -22.75 7.04 1.27
N GLU A 115 -23.61 7.99 1.67
CA GLU A 115 -25.06 7.89 1.53
C GLU A 115 -25.49 7.88 0.06
N TYR A 116 -24.90 8.76 -0.78
CA TYR A 116 -25.21 8.82 -2.22
C TYR A 116 -24.91 7.50 -2.97
N VAL A 117 -23.91 6.76 -2.49
CA VAL A 117 -23.51 5.48 -3.12
C VAL A 117 -24.07 4.25 -2.40
N ASP A 118 -24.99 4.41 -1.46
CA ASP A 118 -25.59 3.34 -0.65
C ASP A 118 -24.57 2.51 0.15
N ALA A 119 -23.49 3.15 0.65
CA ALA A 119 -22.40 2.49 1.38
C ALA A 119 -22.15 3.08 2.79
N GLU A 120 -23.13 3.77 3.40
CA GLU A 120 -23.04 4.40 4.72
C GLU A 120 -22.79 3.40 5.87
N HIS A 121 -23.06 2.12 5.63
CA HIS A 121 -22.78 1.03 6.58
C HIS A 121 -21.31 0.58 6.55
N VAL A 122 -20.51 1.04 5.59
CA VAL A 122 -19.07 0.78 5.52
C VAL A 122 -18.33 1.89 6.26
N PRO A 123 -17.45 1.58 7.24
CA PRO A 123 -16.61 2.59 7.86
C PRO A 123 -15.80 3.37 6.82
N ALA A 124 -15.75 4.70 6.97
CA ALA A 124 -14.91 5.57 6.16
C ALA A 124 -13.86 6.26 7.02
N ALA A 125 -12.68 6.52 6.46
CA ALA A 125 -11.60 7.24 7.14
C ALA A 125 -10.87 8.16 6.17
N ILE A 126 -10.26 9.23 6.67
CA ILE A 126 -9.36 10.09 5.90
C ILE A 126 -7.93 9.56 6.01
N ASP A 127 -7.22 9.49 4.90
CA ASP A 127 -5.81 9.07 4.85
C ASP A 127 -4.88 10.23 5.22
N GLU A 128 -4.89 10.60 6.50
CA GLU A 128 -4.08 11.69 7.00
C GLU A 128 -2.58 11.46 6.73
N GLY A 129 -1.95 12.44 6.08
CA GLY A 129 -0.53 12.36 5.72
C GLY A 129 -0.19 11.23 4.75
N ALA A 130 -1.19 10.70 4.04
CA ALA A 130 -1.04 9.58 3.12
C ALA A 130 -0.47 8.31 3.78
N ALA A 131 -0.78 8.10 5.06
CA ALA A 131 -0.17 7.03 5.86
C ALA A 131 -0.56 5.63 5.38
N LEU A 132 -1.83 5.42 5.01
CA LEU A 132 -2.31 4.13 4.50
C LEU A 132 -1.94 3.93 3.04
N SER A 133 -2.08 4.94 2.19
CA SER A 133 -1.71 4.86 0.78
C SER A 133 -0.21 4.58 0.60
N GLN A 134 0.66 5.23 1.36
CA GLN A 134 2.10 4.94 1.37
C GLN A 134 2.40 3.53 1.89
N ARG A 135 1.75 3.15 2.99
CA ARG A 135 1.96 1.82 3.59
C ARG A 135 1.62 0.69 2.65
N PHE A 136 0.51 0.82 1.93
CA PHE A 136 0.01 -0.22 1.04
C PHE A 136 0.39 0.00 -0.44
N ASP A 137 1.28 0.98 -0.72
CA ASP A 137 1.74 1.32 -2.07
C ASP A 137 0.57 1.59 -3.03
N VAL A 138 -0.38 2.42 -2.57
CA VAL A 138 -1.53 2.87 -3.36
C VAL A 138 -1.25 4.26 -3.91
N ALA A 139 -1.06 4.36 -5.23
CA ALA A 139 -0.70 5.60 -5.90
C ALA A 139 -1.85 6.23 -6.71
N ALA A 140 -3.00 5.58 -6.78
CA ALA A 140 -4.13 6.04 -7.58
C ALA A 140 -5.45 5.87 -6.84
N LEU A 141 -6.35 6.81 -7.07
CA LEU A 141 -7.77 6.70 -6.69
C LEU A 141 -8.43 5.49 -7.34
N SER A 142 -9.61 5.13 -6.87
CA SER A 142 -10.41 4.00 -7.35
C SER A 142 -9.70 2.65 -7.21
N THR A 143 -8.75 2.55 -6.28
CA THR A 143 -7.98 1.33 -6.02
C THR A 143 -8.57 0.57 -4.85
N LEU A 144 -8.88 -0.72 -5.08
CA LEU A 144 -9.20 -1.67 -4.02
C LEU A 144 -8.00 -2.57 -3.73
N ILE A 145 -7.76 -2.81 -2.45
CA ILE A 145 -6.86 -3.88 -1.99
C ILE A 145 -7.62 -4.84 -1.09
N VAL A 146 -7.23 -6.12 -1.09
CA VAL A 146 -7.63 -7.10 -0.07
C VAL A 146 -6.40 -7.47 0.74
N ILE A 147 -6.53 -7.35 2.05
CA ILE A 147 -5.51 -7.70 3.05
C ILE A 147 -5.99 -8.97 3.73
N ASP A 148 -5.17 -10.00 3.80
CA ASP A 148 -5.48 -11.23 4.52
C ASP A 148 -5.36 -11.06 6.06
N GLY A 149 -5.72 -12.10 6.81
CA GLY A 149 -5.66 -12.09 8.27
C GLY A 149 -4.26 -11.87 8.86
N ASP A 150 -3.22 -12.07 8.08
CA ASP A 150 -1.81 -11.87 8.47
C ASP A 150 -1.28 -10.48 8.10
N GLY A 151 -2.10 -9.63 7.46
CA GLY A 151 -1.73 -8.27 7.08
C GLY A 151 -1.08 -8.14 5.69
N LYS A 152 -1.07 -9.21 4.91
CA LYS A 152 -0.51 -9.21 3.56
C LYS A 152 -1.57 -8.79 2.53
N VAL A 153 -1.21 -7.90 1.61
CA VAL A 153 -2.04 -7.58 0.44
C VAL A 153 -2.02 -8.78 -0.52
N THR A 154 -3.18 -9.40 -0.72
CA THR A 154 -3.36 -10.59 -1.57
C THR A 154 -4.00 -10.27 -2.91
N PHE A 155 -4.67 -9.11 -3.02
CA PHE A 155 -5.31 -8.65 -4.24
C PHE A 155 -5.24 -7.13 -4.35
N ARG A 156 -5.17 -6.63 -5.58
CA ARG A 156 -5.26 -5.22 -5.93
C ARG A 156 -5.90 -5.07 -7.29
N ALA A 157 -6.87 -4.17 -7.40
CA ALA A 157 -7.50 -3.82 -8.68
C ALA A 157 -8.05 -2.39 -8.65
N THR A 158 -8.25 -1.83 -9.83
CA THR A 158 -9.01 -0.60 -10.04
C THR A 158 -10.45 -0.98 -10.34
N GLU A 159 -11.40 -0.39 -9.63
CA GLU A 159 -12.85 -0.55 -9.83
C GLU A 159 -13.35 -2.00 -9.96
N PRO A 160 -12.98 -2.92 -9.06
CA PRO A 160 -13.55 -4.26 -9.10
C PRO A 160 -15.03 -4.22 -8.72
N ASP A 161 -15.83 -5.07 -9.34
CA ASP A 161 -17.23 -5.26 -8.96
C ASP A 161 -17.38 -6.01 -7.62
N ALA A 162 -18.56 -5.92 -7.00
CA ALA A 162 -18.85 -6.56 -5.71
C ALA A 162 -18.61 -8.07 -5.71
N LYS A 163 -18.87 -8.74 -6.82
CA LYS A 163 -18.63 -10.20 -6.96
C LYS A 163 -17.14 -10.52 -6.91
N THR A 164 -16.32 -9.72 -7.56
CA THR A 164 -14.86 -9.86 -7.54
C THR A 164 -14.33 -9.59 -6.13
N ILE A 165 -14.80 -8.52 -5.46
CA ILE A 165 -14.41 -8.21 -4.07
C ILE A 165 -14.72 -9.39 -3.14
N THR A 166 -15.95 -9.92 -3.20
CA THR A 166 -16.37 -11.07 -2.40
C THR A 166 -15.52 -12.32 -2.68
N ALA A 167 -15.25 -12.61 -3.95
CA ALA A 167 -14.44 -13.77 -4.33
C ALA A 167 -12.99 -13.66 -3.81
N GLU A 168 -12.40 -12.47 -3.84
CA GLU A 168 -11.04 -12.26 -3.34
C GLU A 168 -10.97 -12.30 -1.81
N LEU A 169 -12.00 -11.82 -1.11
CA LEU A 169 -12.11 -11.98 0.35
C LEU A 169 -12.21 -13.45 0.76
N VAL A 170 -12.98 -14.26 0.05
CA VAL A 170 -13.04 -15.73 0.29
C VAL A 170 -11.69 -16.38 0.08
N LYS A 171 -10.94 -16.02 -0.97
CA LYS A 171 -9.57 -16.52 -1.18
C LYS A 171 -8.60 -16.09 -0.07
N ALA A 172 -8.84 -14.93 0.52
CA ALA A 172 -8.05 -14.39 1.63
C ALA A 172 -8.46 -14.98 3.00
N GLY A 173 -9.49 -15.84 3.07
CA GLY A 173 -9.88 -16.57 4.29
C GLY A 173 -11.17 -16.08 4.96
N ALA A 174 -12.06 -15.34 4.25
CA ALA A 174 -13.37 -14.91 4.76
C ALA A 174 -14.40 -16.05 4.81
#